data_ec9277775e8a07a730a157292f087569
#
_entry.id   ec9277775e8a07a730a157292f087569
#
_cell.length_a   1.000
_cell.length_b   1.000
_cell.length_c   1.000
_cell.angle_alpha   90.00
_cell.angle_beta   90.00
_cell.angle_gamma   90.00
#
_symmetry.space_group_name_H-M   'P 1'
#
loop_
_entity.id
_entity.type
_entity.pdbx_description
1 polymer ?
#
loop_
_entity_poly.entity_id
_entity_poly.type
_entity_poly.pdbx_seq_one_letter_code
_entity_poly.pdbx_strand_id
1 'polypeptide(L)'
;MKRENFDLLPPIAVEFLNYYSVIKNCSELTVNEYANDLSTFFKYIKIIRGLVNKEIPFEEIVISDISLDLISSVTLNDAYMYLTYCKINRNNNERTRSRKVSTLRAFYKYLTVQKKLIKDNPLQELESPRIKKALPKYLTLEESLSLLNSVDGKFKERDYCIITLFLNCGLRLSELVSLNLKDIRSNNTLTVTGKGNKERTIYLNDACVDAINAYLPVRPVDGVKDKDALFISRQKGRISPKTVQYVVKSTLEKAGLTDRALSTHKLRHTAATLMYQHGNVDVLSIKEILGHENLNTTQIYTHIVDEQLKNAAEANPLSNVKAPRQTKIESIKTEESDE
;
A
#
# COMPACT_ATOMS: atom_id res chain seq x y z
N MET A 1 4.21 15.93 -11.18
CA MET A 1 5.04 17.11 -11.46
C MET A 1 6.46 16.71 -11.10
N LYS A 2 7.44 16.87 -11.97
CA LYS A 2 8.83 16.61 -11.63
C LYS A 2 9.39 17.81 -10.86
N ARG A 3 10.46 17.63 -10.08
CA ARG A 3 11.11 18.73 -9.33
C ARG A 3 11.40 19.98 -10.18
N GLU A 4 11.69 19.77 -11.46
CA GLU A 4 11.92 20.82 -12.49
C GLU A 4 10.72 21.78 -12.69
N ASN A 5 9.53 21.44 -12.19
CA ASN A 5 8.31 22.23 -12.35
C ASN A 5 7.80 22.85 -11.04
N PHE A 6 8.60 22.82 -9.97
CA PHE A 6 8.18 23.45 -8.69
C PHE A 6 8.18 24.97 -8.77
N ASP A 7 8.97 25.55 -9.71
CA ASP A 7 9.00 27.00 -9.97
C ASP A 7 7.64 27.56 -10.49
N LEU A 8 6.74 26.66 -10.92
CA LEU A 8 5.38 27.02 -11.30
C LEU A 8 4.42 27.16 -10.10
N LEU A 9 4.85 26.78 -8.90
CA LEU A 9 4.07 26.89 -7.66
C LEU A 9 4.36 28.23 -6.94
N PRO A 10 3.43 28.69 -6.09
CA PRO A 10 3.72 29.81 -5.19
C PRO A 10 4.95 29.54 -4.34
N PRO A 11 5.81 30.54 -4.06
CA PRO A 11 7.06 30.35 -3.30
C PRO A 11 6.85 29.63 -1.98
N ILE A 12 5.80 29.97 -1.25
CA ILE A 12 5.48 29.32 0.04
C ILE A 12 5.13 27.84 -0.10
N ALA A 13 4.54 27.43 -1.24
CA ALA A 13 4.29 26.02 -1.49
C ALA A 13 5.59 25.27 -1.83
N VAL A 14 6.54 25.92 -2.52
CA VAL A 14 7.88 25.36 -2.76
C VAL A 14 8.63 25.16 -1.44
N GLU A 15 8.57 26.13 -0.51
CA GLU A 15 9.16 26.00 0.83
C GLU A 15 8.55 24.82 1.61
N PHE A 16 7.23 24.66 1.55
CA PHE A 16 6.52 23.53 2.14
C PHE A 16 7.02 22.18 1.57
N LEU A 17 7.14 22.07 0.25
CA LEU A 17 7.62 20.85 -0.39
C LEU A 17 9.07 20.53 -0.02
N ASN A 18 9.93 21.55 0.06
CA ASN A 18 11.31 21.41 0.50
C ASN A 18 11.37 20.95 1.97
N TYR A 19 10.54 21.53 2.86
CA TYR A 19 10.44 21.10 4.25
C TYR A 19 10.04 19.61 4.35
N TYR A 20 9.06 19.16 3.55
CA TYR A 20 8.64 17.75 3.54
C TYR A 20 9.68 16.83 2.92
N SER A 21 10.42 17.30 1.91
CA SER A 21 11.51 16.54 1.30
C SER A 21 12.69 16.37 2.27
N VAL A 22 13.18 17.47 2.85
CA VAL A 22 14.44 17.49 3.60
C VAL A 22 14.24 17.17 5.08
N ILE A 23 13.28 17.83 5.74
CA ILE A 23 13.09 17.71 7.19
C ILE A 23 12.20 16.51 7.54
N LYS A 24 11.12 16.28 6.78
CA LYS A 24 10.23 15.12 6.99
C LYS A 24 10.71 13.86 6.30
N ASN A 25 11.77 13.96 5.49
CA ASN A 25 12.34 12.84 4.73
C ASN A 25 11.29 12.05 3.93
N CYS A 26 10.32 12.77 3.35
CA CYS A 26 9.30 12.16 2.51
C CYS A 26 9.89 11.72 1.18
N SER A 27 9.37 10.62 0.63
CA SER A 27 9.80 10.15 -0.69
C SER A 27 9.51 11.19 -1.77
N GLU A 28 10.31 11.22 -2.82
CA GLU A 28 10.12 12.10 -3.97
C GLU A 28 8.71 11.94 -4.57
N LEU A 29 8.18 10.71 -4.62
CA LEU A 29 6.82 10.46 -5.06
C LEU A 29 5.79 11.20 -4.20
N THR A 30 5.92 11.17 -2.88
CA THR A 30 5.02 11.88 -1.95
C THR A 30 5.07 13.38 -2.16
N VAL A 31 6.28 13.93 -2.31
CA VAL A 31 6.48 15.37 -2.54
C VAL A 31 5.87 15.80 -3.88
N ASN A 32 6.05 14.99 -4.93
CA ASN A 32 5.45 15.24 -6.25
C ASN A 32 3.91 15.17 -6.22
N GLU A 33 3.34 14.24 -5.45
CA GLU A 33 1.89 14.16 -5.26
C GLU A 33 1.34 15.37 -4.50
N TYR A 34 2.06 15.86 -3.48
CA TYR A 34 1.71 17.10 -2.78
C TYR A 34 1.76 18.31 -3.72
N ALA A 35 2.80 18.41 -4.56
CA ALA A 35 2.91 19.47 -5.56
C ALA A 35 1.72 19.47 -6.53
N ASN A 36 1.34 18.29 -7.05
CA ASN A 36 0.20 18.15 -7.94
C ASN A 36 -1.13 18.51 -7.26
N ASP A 37 -1.30 18.13 -6.00
CA ASP A 37 -2.52 18.44 -5.25
C ASP A 37 -2.64 19.93 -4.96
N LEU A 38 -1.56 20.58 -4.54
CA LEU A 38 -1.52 22.03 -4.32
C LEU A 38 -1.72 22.79 -5.63
N SER A 39 -1.07 22.38 -6.71
CA SER A 39 -1.26 22.98 -8.03
C SER A 39 -2.74 22.97 -8.45
N THR A 40 -3.39 21.80 -8.34
CA THR A 40 -4.81 21.66 -8.68
C THR A 40 -5.69 22.53 -7.77
N PHE A 41 -5.38 22.59 -6.48
CA PHE A 41 -6.11 23.41 -5.52
C PHE A 41 -5.99 24.90 -5.81
N PHE A 42 -4.79 25.40 -6.03
CA PHE A 42 -4.55 26.81 -6.30
C PHE A 42 -5.17 27.29 -7.61
N LYS A 43 -5.13 26.48 -8.66
CA LYS A 43 -5.84 26.77 -9.91
C LYS A 43 -7.34 26.90 -9.67
N TYR A 44 -7.93 25.99 -8.88
CA TYR A 44 -9.33 26.06 -8.51
C TYR A 44 -9.64 27.34 -7.72
N ILE A 45 -8.83 27.71 -6.72
CA ILE A 45 -9.03 28.94 -5.92
C ILE A 45 -8.99 30.18 -6.82
N LYS A 46 -8.05 30.27 -7.76
CA LYS A 46 -8.02 31.40 -8.70
C LYS A 46 -9.30 31.51 -9.53
N ILE A 47 -9.86 30.39 -9.99
CA ILE A 47 -11.11 30.37 -10.75
C ILE A 47 -12.28 30.89 -9.90
N ILE A 48 -12.48 30.37 -8.70
CA ILE A 48 -13.62 30.78 -7.86
C ILE A 48 -13.51 32.21 -7.33
N ARG A 49 -12.29 32.75 -7.27
CA ARG A 49 -12.04 34.18 -6.94
C ARG A 49 -12.13 35.11 -8.16
N GLY A 50 -12.41 34.60 -9.39
CA GLY A 50 -12.49 35.38 -10.59
C GLY A 50 -11.15 35.98 -11.04
N LEU A 51 -10.02 35.41 -10.63
CA LEU A 51 -8.67 35.89 -10.92
C LEU A 51 -8.11 35.32 -12.23
N VAL A 52 -8.92 34.59 -12.99
CA VAL A 52 -8.52 33.95 -14.26
C VAL A 52 -9.61 34.19 -15.29
N ASN A 53 -9.20 34.51 -16.54
CA ASN A 53 -10.12 34.53 -17.65
C ASN A 53 -10.70 33.12 -17.88
N LYS A 54 -12.03 33.03 -18.09
CA LYS A 54 -12.75 31.78 -18.30
C LYS A 54 -12.33 31.00 -19.55
N GLU A 55 -11.68 31.66 -20.48
CA GLU A 55 -11.18 31.07 -21.74
C GLU A 55 -9.86 30.32 -21.56
N ILE A 56 -9.11 30.57 -20.46
CA ILE A 56 -7.82 29.92 -20.22
C ILE A 56 -8.05 28.46 -19.81
N PRO A 57 -7.46 27.49 -20.51
CA PRO A 57 -7.52 26.06 -20.12
C PRO A 57 -7.00 25.86 -18.70
N PHE A 58 -7.66 24.98 -17.94
CA PHE A 58 -7.29 24.73 -16.53
C PHE A 58 -5.81 24.40 -16.34
N GLU A 59 -5.20 23.66 -17.27
CA GLU A 59 -3.80 23.24 -17.16
C GLU A 59 -2.82 24.42 -17.38
N GLU A 60 -3.24 25.47 -18.06
CA GLU A 60 -2.43 26.66 -18.39
C GLU A 60 -2.53 27.77 -17.34
N ILE A 61 -3.39 27.63 -16.34
CA ILE A 61 -3.54 28.63 -15.28
C ILE A 61 -2.22 28.77 -14.51
N VAL A 62 -1.65 29.98 -14.55
CA VAL A 62 -0.47 30.35 -13.78
C VAL A 62 -0.85 30.49 -12.31
N ILE A 63 -0.02 29.96 -11.42
CA ILE A 63 -0.26 29.95 -9.95
C ILE A 63 0.96 30.44 -9.16
N SER A 64 2.08 30.71 -9.79
CA SER A 64 3.30 31.22 -9.13
C SER A 64 3.12 32.62 -8.51
N ASP A 65 2.12 33.36 -8.98
CA ASP A 65 1.75 34.71 -8.55
C ASP A 65 0.78 34.73 -7.33
N ILE A 66 0.41 33.57 -6.81
CA ILE A 66 -0.53 33.49 -5.68
C ILE A 66 0.14 34.04 -4.40
N SER A 67 -0.48 35.08 -3.83
CA SER A 67 -0.02 35.73 -2.61
C SER A 67 -0.41 34.96 -1.35
N LEU A 68 0.29 35.26 -0.24
CA LEU A 68 -0.06 34.72 1.08
C LEU A 68 -1.47 35.18 1.52
N ASP A 69 -1.89 36.39 1.14
CA ASP A 69 -3.23 36.91 1.47
C ASP A 69 -4.32 36.05 0.82
N LEU A 70 -4.14 35.68 -0.45
CA LEU A 70 -5.09 34.77 -1.12
C LEU A 70 -5.13 33.41 -0.45
N ILE A 71 -3.97 32.85 -0.07
CA ILE A 71 -3.89 31.56 0.66
C ILE A 71 -4.59 31.66 2.03
N SER A 72 -4.40 32.77 2.74
CA SER A 72 -4.99 33.02 4.06
C SER A 72 -6.50 33.25 4.01
N SER A 73 -7.01 33.76 2.87
CA SER A 73 -8.45 34.01 2.65
C SER A 73 -9.26 32.74 2.37
N VAL A 74 -8.61 31.60 2.22
CA VAL A 74 -9.29 30.30 1.98
C VAL A 74 -10.09 29.91 3.22
N THR A 75 -11.31 29.47 2.97
CA THR A 75 -12.24 29.01 4.01
C THR A 75 -12.42 27.50 3.97
N LEU A 76 -12.99 26.94 5.03
CA LEU A 76 -13.40 25.53 5.06
C LEU A 76 -14.40 25.21 3.94
N ASN A 77 -15.31 26.14 3.65
CA ASN A 77 -16.29 25.97 2.56
C ASN A 77 -15.60 25.91 1.18
N ASP A 78 -14.58 26.73 0.92
CA ASP A 78 -13.82 26.66 -0.33
C ASP A 78 -13.19 25.27 -0.52
N ALA A 79 -12.69 24.66 0.57
CA ALA A 79 -12.12 23.32 0.50
C ALA A 79 -13.19 22.25 0.21
N TYR A 80 -14.38 22.33 0.79
CA TYR A 80 -15.48 21.41 0.47
C TYR A 80 -15.97 21.59 -0.97
N MET A 81 -16.09 22.81 -1.46
CA MET A 81 -16.43 23.08 -2.86
C MET A 81 -15.34 22.56 -3.82
N TYR A 82 -14.07 22.68 -3.44
CA TYR A 82 -12.97 22.06 -4.20
C TYR A 82 -13.08 20.53 -4.27
N LEU A 83 -13.42 19.85 -3.16
CA LEU A 83 -13.62 18.40 -3.16
C LEU A 83 -14.82 17.98 -4.01
N THR A 84 -15.85 18.82 -4.07
CA THR A 84 -17.00 18.65 -4.97
C THR A 84 -16.58 18.79 -6.43
N TYR A 85 -15.82 19.83 -6.77
CA TYR A 85 -15.21 20.01 -8.09
C TYR A 85 -14.34 18.81 -8.49
N CYS A 86 -13.50 18.34 -7.58
CA CYS A 86 -12.67 17.13 -7.82
C CYS A 86 -13.51 15.88 -8.12
N LYS A 87 -14.67 15.73 -7.47
CA LYS A 87 -15.57 14.61 -7.71
C LYS A 87 -16.26 14.72 -9.07
N ILE A 88 -16.88 15.86 -9.37
CA ILE A 88 -17.77 16.04 -10.52
C ILE A 88 -16.97 16.30 -11.80
N ASN A 89 -16.05 17.26 -11.77
CA ASN A 89 -15.35 17.73 -12.97
C ASN A 89 -14.08 16.96 -13.29
N ARG A 90 -13.45 16.35 -12.26
CA ARG A 90 -12.19 15.61 -12.45
C ARG A 90 -12.32 14.11 -12.22
N ASN A 91 -13.51 13.58 -11.98
CA ASN A 91 -13.80 12.16 -11.72
C ASN A 91 -12.90 11.52 -10.67
N ASN A 92 -12.51 12.28 -9.64
CA ASN A 92 -11.65 11.75 -8.59
C ASN A 92 -12.45 10.84 -7.65
N ASN A 93 -11.94 9.63 -7.41
CA ASN A 93 -12.50 8.71 -6.44
C ASN A 93 -12.24 9.16 -4.98
N GLU A 94 -12.83 8.45 -4.00
CA GLU A 94 -12.73 8.78 -2.58
C GLU A 94 -11.29 8.79 -2.07
N ARG A 95 -10.44 7.85 -2.54
CA ARG A 95 -9.03 7.75 -2.14
C ARG A 95 -8.22 8.95 -2.63
N THR A 96 -8.41 9.37 -3.87
CA THR A 96 -7.75 10.55 -4.44
C THR A 96 -8.17 11.81 -3.69
N ARG A 97 -9.47 11.97 -3.39
CA ARG A 97 -9.97 13.11 -2.62
C ARG A 97 -9.46 13.11 -1.17
N SER A 98 -9.40 11.93 -0.52
CA SER A 98 -8.83 11.80 0.83
C SER A 98 -7.33 12.18 0.86
N ARG A 99 -6.54 11.79 -0.17
CA ARG A 99 -5.14 12.23 -0.29
C ARG A 99 -5.05 13.75 -0.43
N LYS A 100 -5.90 14.37 -1.26
CA LYS A 100 -5.97 15.84 -1.40
C LYS A 100 -6.27 16.54 -0.08
N VAL A 101 -7.21 16.01 0.71
CA VAL A 101 -7.47 16.51 2.08
C VAL A 101 -6.21 16.43 2.94
N SER A 102 -5.49 15.31 2.88
CA SER A 102 -4.25 15.14 3.65
C SER A 102 -3.19 16.15 3.26
N THR A 103 -3.03 16.43 1.95
CA THR A 103 -2.12 17.45 1.43
C THR A 103 -2.50 18.85 1.93
N LEU A 104 -3.77 19.24 1.82
CA LEU A 104 -4.25 20.55 2.26
C LEU A 104 -4.08 20.74 3.77
N ARG A 105 -4.46 19.75 4.59
CA ARG A 105 -4.24 19.78 6.04
C ARG A 105 -2.76 19.93 6.39
N ALA A 106 -1.88 19.19 5.70
CA ALA A 106 -0.45 19.26 5.91
C ALA A 106 0.11 20.66 5.57
N PHE A 107 -0.35 21.24 4.45
CA PHE A 107 0.08 22.57 4.00
C PHE A 107 -0.38 23.66 4.96
N TYR A 108 -1.66 23.71 5.33
CA TYR A 108 -2.15 24.73 6.27
C TYR A 108 -1.59 24.56 7.68
N LYS A 109 -1.37 23.31 8.14
CA LYS A 109 -0.63 23.06 9.38
C LYS A 109 0.81 23.58 9.32
N TYR A 110 1.47 23.45 8.18
CA TYR A 110 2.81 24.01 8.00
C TYR A 110 2.80 25.55 8.11
N LEU A 111 1.81 26.22 7.51
CA LEU A 111 1.68 27.68 7.57
C LEU A 111 1.38 28.20 8.98
N THR A 112 0.57 27.49 9.75
CA THR A 112 0.16 27.91 11.09
C THR A 112 1.19 27.55 12.16
N VAL A 113 1.72 26.32 12.15
CA VAL A 113 2.54 25.80 13.25
C VAL A 113 4.03 26.05 13.00
N GLN A 114 4.55 25.72 11.81
CA GLN A 114 5.97 25.84 11.51
C GLN A 114 6.36 27.25 11.11
N LYS A 115 5.61 27.87 10.21
CA LYS A 115 5.93 29.21 9.67
C LYS A 115 5.29 30.34 10.48
N LYS A 116 4.19 30.08 11.19
CA LYS A 116 3.40 31.07 11.94
C LYS A 116 2.98 32.26 11.08
N LEU A 117 2.72 32.02 9.79
CA LEU A 117 2.28 33.03 8.82
C LEU A 117 0.78 33.27 8.87
N ILE A 118 0.01 32.28 9.33
CA ILE A 118 -1.44 32.33 9.51
C ILE A 118 -1.74 32.02 10.97
N LYS A 119 -2.60 32.83 11.60
CA LYS A 119 -2.93 32.66 13.02
C LYS A 119 -3.72 31.38 13.27
N ASP A 120 -4.78 31.17 12.51
CA ASP A 120 -5.70 30.05 12.67
C ASP A 120 -5.71 29.19 11.42
N ASN A 121 -5.76 27.86 11.59
CA ASN A 121 -5.82 26.93 10.47
C ASN A 121 -7.26 26.83 9.94
N PRO A 122 -7.60 27.37 8.77
CA PRO A 122 -8.96 27.35 8.26
C PRO A 122 -9.44 25.94 7.86
N LEU A 123 -8.51 25.00 7.69
CA LEU A 123 -8.80 23.64 7.26
C LEU A 123 -8.57 22.59 8.37
N GLN A 124 -8.55 23.01 9.64
CA GLN A 124 -8.37 22.11 10.77
C GLN A 124 -9.50 21.07 10.80
N GLU A 125 -10.75 21.51 10.59
CA GLU A 125 -11.94 20.69 10.65
C GLU A 125 -12.32 20.06 9.27
N LEU A 126 -11.45 20.17 8.27
CA LEU A 126 -11.72 19.61 6.94
C LEU A 126 -11.77 18.07 7.02
N GLU A 127 -12.95 17.49 6.83
CA GLU A 127 -13.12 16.04 6.90
C GLU A 127 -12.69 15.32 5.62
N SER A 128 -12.16 14.10 5.79
CA SER A 128 -11.86 13.21 4.66
C SER A 128 -13.09 12.43 4.22
N PRO A 129 -13.29 12.23 2.91
CA PRO A 129 -14.35 11.35 2.41
C PRO A 129 -14.25 9.95 3.05
N ARG A 130 -15.39 9.39 3.44
CA ARG A 130 -15.45 8.01 3.94
C ARG A 130 -15.12 7.04 2.79
N ILE A 131 -14.08 6.25 2.96
CA ILE A 131 -13.69 5.21 2.00
C ILE A 131 -14.36 3.91 2.43
N LYS A 132 -15.20 3.34 1.56
CA LYS A 132 -15.75 1.99 1.79
C LYS A 132 -14.59 1.00 1.76
N LYS A 133 -14.38 0.28 2.87
CA LYS A 133 -13.40 -0.81 2.93
C LYS A 133 -13.96 -1.98 2.13
N ALA A 134 -13.44 -2.21 0.93
CA ALA A 134 -13.72 -3.45 0.21
C ALA A 134 -12.87 -4.57 0.82
N LEU A 135 -13.42 -5.78 0.87
CA LEU A 135 -12.66 -6.96 1.25
C LEU A 135 -11.43 -7.10 0.36
N PRO A 136 -10.28 -7.46 0.91
CA PRO A 136 -9.06 -7.66 0.13
C PRO A 136 -9.30 -8.75 -0.92
N LYS A 137 -8.97 -8.45 -2.17
CA LYS A 137 -8.94 -9.47 -3.23
C LYS A 137 -7.58 -10.14 -3.21
N TYR A 138 -7.56 -11.46 -3.11
CA TYR A 138 -6.38 -12.31 -3.16
C TYR A 138 -6.65 -13.54 -4.03
N LEU A 139 -5.63 -14.29 -4.39
CA LEU A 139 -5.75 -15.56 -5.12
C LEU A 139 -5.92 -16.71 -4.13
N THR A 140 -6.77 -17.69 -4.46
CA THR A 140 -6.77 -18.97 -3.76
C THR A 140 -5.48 -19.74 -4.03
N LEU A 141 -5.28 -20.87 -3.36
CA LEU A 141 -4.13 -21.74 -3.61
C LEU A 141 -4.14 -22.26 -5.07
N GLU A 142 -5.30 -22.73 -5.53
CA GLU A 142 -5.49 -23.25 -6.89
C GLU A 142 -5.24 -22.18 -7.95
N GLU A 143 -5.76 -20.95 -7.73
CA GLU A 143 -5.52 -19.81 -8.62
C GLU A 143 -4.03 -19.41 -8.63
N SER A 144 -3.34 -19.50 -7.49
CA SER A 144 -1.90 -19.21 -7.40
C SER A 144 -1.07 -20.24 -8.15
N LEU A 145 -1.43 -21.53 -8.08
CA LEU A 145 -0.83 -22.61 -8.86
C LEU A 145 -1.10 -22.43 -10.35
N SER A 146 -2.34 -22.10 -10.73
CA SER A 146 -2.69 -21.79 -12.11
C SER A 146 -1.89 -20.62 -12.67
N LEU A 147 -1.69 -19.56 -11.89
CA LEU A 147 -0.88 -18.42 -12.27
C LEU A 147 0.58 -18.82 -12.54
N LEU A 148 1.20 -19.60 -11.65
CA LEU A 148 2.57 -20.10 -11.83
C LEU A 148 2.70 -20.98 -13.10
N ASN A 149 1.73 -21.85 -13.34
CA ASN A 149 1.72 -22.74 -14.51
C ASN A 149 1.47 -22.01 -15.83
N SER A 150 0.92 -20.80 -15.78
CA SER A 150 0.63 -19.96 -16.96
C SER A 150 1.82 -19.10 -17.40
N VAL A 151 2.97 -19.21 -16.73
CA VAL A 151 4.18 -18.47 -17.11
C VAL A 151 4.84 -19.15 -18.32
N ASP A 152 4.95 -18.41 -19.41
CA ASP A 152 5.56 -18.89 -20.66
C ASP A 152 6.39 -17.80 -21.36
N GLY A 153 6.93 -18.15 -22.53
CA GLY A 153 7.62 -17.24 -23.44
C GLY A 153 9.14 -17.16 -23.21
N LYS A 154 9.76 -16.20 -23.90
CA LYS A 154 11.24 -16.09 -23.99
C LYS A 154 11.93 -15.86 -22.63
N PHE A 155 11.26 -15.28 -21.67
CA PHE A 155 11.80 -14.91 -20.36
C PHE A 155 11.12 -15.69 -19.23
N LYS A 156 10.65 -16.91 -19.51
CA LYS A 156 9.83 -17.73 -18.60
C LYS A 156 10.52 -17.96 -17.26
N GLU A 157 11.80 -18.26 -17.22
CA GLU A 157 12.54 -18.52 -15.97
C GLU A 157 12.60 -17.27 -15.08
N ARG A 158 12.85 -16.10 -15.69
CA ARG A 158 12.83 -14.81 -15.00
C ARG A 158 11.43 -14.49 -14.47
N ASP A 159 10.43 -14.61 -15.31
CA ASP A 159 9.05 -14.21 -15.01
C ASP A 159 8.43 -15.16 -13.99
N TYR A 160 8.76 -16.46 -14.06
CA TYR A 160 8.41 -17.46 -13.06
C TYR A 160 9.05 -17.13 -11.70
N CYS A 161 10.35 -16.83 -11.66
CA CYS A 161 11.05 -16.44 -10.44
C CYS A 161 10.42 -15.18 -9.80
N ILE A 162 10.07 -14.17 -10.61
CA ILE A 162 9.41 -12.95 -10.15
C ILE A 162 8.08 -13.28 -9.46
N ILE A 163 7.22 -14.10 -10.09
CA ILE A 163 5.90 -14.45 -9.54
C ILE A 163 6.04 -15.33 -8.30
N THR A 164 6.97 -16.29 -8.32
CA THR A 164 7.26 -17.15 -7.17
C THR A 164 7.70 -16.33 -5.95
N LEU A 165 8.59 -15.35 -6.13
CA LEU A 165 9.01 -14.48 -5.03
C LEU A 165 7.88 -13.58 -4.52
N PHE A 166 6.98 -13.10 -5.38
CA PHE A 166 5.80 -12.37 -4.90
C PHE A 166 4.87 -13.24 -4.05
N LEU A 167 4.60 -14.48 -4.49
CA LEU A 167 3.64 -15.38 -3.84
C LEU A 167 4.19 -16.04 -2.57
N ASN A 168 5.51 -16.24 -2.47
CA ASN A 168 6.12 -16.88 -1.31
C ASN A 168 6.72 -15.88 -0.31
N CYS A 169 7.41 -14.83 -0.79
CA CYS A 169 8.09 -13.87 0.08
C CYS A 169 7.27 -12.61 0.34
N GLY A 170 6.19 -12.39 -0.39
CA GLY A 170 5.34 -11.21 -0.24
C GLY A 170 6.07 -9.88 -0.45
N LEU A 171 7.04 -9.82 -1.37
CA LEU A 171 7.83 -8.64 -1.64
C LEU A 171 6.97 -7.46 -2.12
N ARG A 172 7.41 -6.22 -1.79
CA ARG A 172 6.88 -5.04 -2.49
C ARG A 172 7.48 -4.96 -3.88
N LEU A 173 6.76 -4.35 -4.83
CA LEU A 173 7.27 -4.16 -6.19
C LEU A 173 8.63 -3.43 -6.22
N SER A 174 8.79 -2.39 -5.41
CA SER A 174 10.05 -1.66 -5.29
C SER A 174 11.18 -2.52 -4.72
N GLU A 175 10.88 -3.36 -3.73
CA GLU A 175 11.85 -4.29 -3.14
C GLU A 175 12.33 -5.29 -4.20
N LEU A 176 11.42 -5.92 -4.94
CA LEU A 176 11.76 -6.90 -5.98
C LEU A 176 12.65 -6.31 -7.08
N VAL A 177 12.31 -5.13 -7.60
CA VAL A 177 13.09 -4.50 -8.68
C VAL A 177 14.46 -4.00 -8.22
N SER A 178 14.63 -3.70 -6.93
CA SER A 178 15.90 -3.25 -6.36
C SER A 178 16.86 -4.39 -5.99
N LEU A 179 16.41 -5.66 -6.01
CA LEU A 179 17.25 -6.80 -5.65
C LEU A 179 18.51 -6.88 -6.50
N ASN A 180 19.61 -7.21 -5.83
CA ASN A 180 20.91 -7.47 -6.41
C ASN A 180 21.28 -8.95 -6.24
N LEU A 181 22.25 -9.42 -7.01
CA LEU A 181 22.80 -10.78 -6.86
C LEU A 181 23.33 -11.03 -5.45
N LYS A 182 24.02 -10.03 -4.87
CA LYS A 182 24.59 -10.11 -3.51
C LYS A 182 23.56 -10.21 -2.39
N ASP A 183 22.30 -9.87 -2.65
CA ASP A 183 21.23 -9.89 -1.65
C ASP A 183 20.73 -11.32 -1.40
N ILE A 184 21.06 -12.27 -2.31
CA ILE A 184 20.86 -13.71 -2.13
C ILE A 184 22.06 -14.27 -1.37
N ARG A 185 21.79 -14.86 -0.20
CA ARG A 185 22.83 -15.43 0.66
C ARG A 185 22.88 -16.95 0.52
N SER A 186 24.06 -17.53 0.79
CA SER A 186 24.30 -18.99 0.72
C SER A 186 23.48 -19.81 1.71
N ASN A 187 22.95 -19.18 2.75
CA ASN A 187 22.09 -19.83 3.75
C ASN A 187 20.58 -19.76 3.40
N ASN A 188 20.24 -19.64 2.12
CA ASN A 188 18.88 -19.52 1.61
C ASN A 188 18.11 -18.34 2.23
N THR A 189 18.78 -17.21 2.42
CA THR A 189 18.14 -15.97 2.84
C THR A 189 18.27 -14.88 1.79
N LEU A 190 17.31 -13.96 1.78
CA LEU A 190 17.22 -12.81 0.91
C LEU A 190 17.19 -11.54 1.77
N THR A 191 18.15 -10.64 1.58
CA THR A 191 18.13 -9.32 2.23
C THR A 191 17.32 -8.35 1.36
N VAL A 192 16.31 -7.71 1.94
CA VAL A 192 15.50 -6.70 1.23
C VAL A 192 15.53 -5.37 1.97
N THR A 193 15.70 -4.31 1.21
CA THR A 193 15.71 -2.93 1.73
C THR A 193 14.33 -2.31 1.51
N GLY A 194 13.66 -1.96 2.60
CA GLY A 194 12.33 -1.36 2.60
C GLY A 194 12.34 0.16 2.64
N LYS A 195 11.18 0.75 2.95
CA LYS A 195 11.01 2.19 3.11
C LYS A 195 11.91 2.71 4.23
N GLY A 196 12.58 3.83 3.99
CA GLY A 196 13.50 4.42 4.98
C GLY A 196 14.82 3.68 5.12
N ASN A 197 15.23 2.93 4.10
CA ASN A 197 16.48 2.14 4.07
C ASN A 197 16.57 1.08 5.18
N LYS A 198 15.43 0.61 5.69
CA LYS A 198 15.39 -0.48 6.68
C LYS A 198 15.54 -1.81 5.97
N GLU A 199 16.54 -2.57 6.38
CA GLU A 199 16.77 -3.91 5.88
C GLU A 199 16.00 -4.94 6.70
N ARG A 200 15.54 -6.00 6.03
CA ARG A 200 15.04 -7.21 6.66
C ARG A 200 15.51 -8.44 5.92
N THR A 201 15.66 -9.54 6.63
CA THR A 201 15.99 -10.84 6.08
C THR A 201 14.72 -11.65 5.85
N ILE A 202 14.61 -12.28 4.68
CA ILE A 202 13.54 -13.20 4.32
C ILE A 202 14.17 -14.58 4.11
N TYR A 203 13.61 -15.61 4.72
CA TYR A 203 13.99 -17.01 4.49
C TYR A 203 13.33 -17.51 3.21
N LEU A 204 14.14 -18.06 2.31
CA LEU A 204 13.68 -18.64 1.05
C LEU A 204 13.33 -20.11 1.27
N ASN A 205 12.13 -20.49 0.89
CA ASN A 205 11.75 -21.91 0.80
C ASN A 205 12.31 -22.52 -0.51
N ASP A 206 12.24 -23.84 -0.62
CA ASP A 206 12.78 -24.58 -1.76
C ASP A 206 12.23 -24.09 -3.10
N ALA A 207 10.93 -23.76 -3.18
CA ALA A 207 10.33 -23.22 -4.41
C ALA A 207 10.97 -21.90 -4.85
N CYS A 208 11.36 -21.03 -3.91
CA CYS A 208 12.07 -19.79 -4.22
C CYS A 208 13.51 -20.05 -4.66
N VAL A 209 14.20 -20.96 -3.97
CA VAL A 209 15.58 -21.36 -4.28
C VAL A 209 15.63 -21.98 -5.67
N ASP A 210 14.74 -22.90 -5.98
CA ASP A 210 14.64 -23.56 -7.30
C ASP A 210 14.34 -22.54 -8.40
N ALA A 211 13.40 -21.62 -8.18
CA ALA A 211 13.07 -20.59 -9.17
C ALA A 211 14.26 -19.63 -9.43
N ILE A 212 15.04 -19.29 -8.40
CA ILE A 212 16.26 -18.48 -8.54
C ILE A 212 17.33 -19.28 -9.30
N ASN A 213 17.55 -20.52 -8.92
CA ASN A 213 18.55 -21.41 -9.56
C ASN A 213 18.20 -21.71 -11.02
N ALA A 214 16.93 -21.78 -11.39
CA ALA A 214 16.50 -21.91 -12.77
C ALA A 214 16.73 -20.61 -13.58
N TYR A 215 16.60 -19.45 -12.96
CA TYR A 215 16.80 -18.17 -13.65
C TYR A 215 18.26 -17.78 -13.81
N LEU A 216 19.12 -17.98 -12.79
CA LEU A 216 20.50 -17.50 -12.80
C LEU A 216 21.33 -17.96 -14.01
N PRO A 217 21.27 -19.22 -14.49
CA PRO A 217 22.02 -19.68 -15.67
C PRO A 217 21.61 -18.98 -16.97
N VAL A 218 20.35 -18.57 -17.08
CA VAL A 218 19.80 -17.91 -18.30
C VAL A 218 19.75 -16.39 -18.16
N ARG A 219 20.17 -15.86 -17.01
CA ARG A 219 20.24 -14.42 -16.78
C ARG A 219 21.27 -13.79 -17.73
N PRO A 220 20.91 -12.74 -18.49
CA PRO A 220 21.86 -12.06 -19.36
C PRO A 220 23.09 -11.55 -18.59
N VAL A 221 24.28 -11.77 -19.13
CA VAL A 221 25.56 -11.28 -18.58
C VAL A 221 26.19 -10.27 -19.53
N ASP A 222 26.20 -10.58 -20.84
CA ASP A 222 26.85 -9.77 -21.84
C ASP A 222 26.08 -8.49 -22.18
N GLY A 223 26.77 -7.37 -22.12
CA GLY A 223 26.24 -6.03 -22.44
C GLY A 223 25.19 -5.55 -21.43
N VAL A 224 25.14 -6.12 -20.22
CA VAL A 224 24.27 -5.68 -19.15
C VAL A 224 24.76 -4.36 -18.57
N LYS A 225 23.84 -3.37 -18.47
CA LYS A 225 24.13 -2.03 -17.95
C LYS A 225 24.27 -1.98 -16.43
N ASP A 226 23.52 -2.85 -15.72
CA ASP A 226 23.56 -2.97 -14.26
C ASP A 226 23.88 -4.44 -13.91
N LYS A 227 25.16 -4.71 -13.71
CA LYS A 227 25.69 -6.07 -13.47
C LYS A 227 25.21 -6.65 -12.12
N ASP A 228 24.95 -5.79 -11.15
CA ASP A 228 24.55 -6.19 -9.81
C ASP A 228 23.06 -6.58 -9.74
N ALA A 229 22.21 -6.03 -10.61
CA ALA A 229 20.78 -6.27 -10.59
C ALA A 229 20.44 -7.75 -10.73
N LEU A 230 19.60 -8.29 -9.82
CA LEU A 230 19.14 -9.67 -9.95
C LEU A 230 18.32 -9.85 -11.24
N PHE A 231 17.31 -9.01 -11.46
CA PHE A 231 16.41 -9.11 -12.60
C PHE A 231 16.79 -8.14 -13.73
N ILE A 232 17.05 -8.72 -14.91
CA ILE A 232 17.46 -7.97 -16.11
C ILE A 232 16.29 -7.87 -17.09
N SER A 233 16.08 -6.66 -17.61
CA SER A 233 15.06 -6.36 -18.63
C SER A 233 15.53 -6.77 -20.04
N ARG A 234 14.60 -6.77 -21.01
CA ARG A 234 14.91 -6.96 -22.44
C ARG A 234 15.95 -5.96 -22.96
N GLN A 235 15.99 -4.75 -22.38
CA GLN A 235 16.95 -3.69 -22.76
C GLN A 235 18.31 -3.79 -22.04
N LYS A 236 18.58 -4.94 -21.42
CA LYS A 236 19.83 -5.25 -20.70
C LYS A 236 20.13 -4.31 -19.52
N GLY A 237 19.14 -3.60 -18.99
CA GLY A 237 19.22 -2.85 -17.75
C GLY A 237 18.43 -3.57 -16.64
N ARG A 238 18.52 -3.05 -15.41
CA ARG A 238 17.65 -3.46 -14.30
C ARG A 238 16.18 -3.45 -14.72
N ILE A 239 15.41 -4.45 -14.32
CA ILE A 239 13.99 -4.52 -14.63
C ILE A 239 13.25 -3.33 -14.02
N SER A 240 12.33 -2.72 -14.79
CA SER A 240 11.55 -1.59 -14.30
C SER A 240 10.27 -2.04 -13.57
N PRO A 241 9.72 -1.23 -12.64
CA PRO A 241 8.42 -1.51 -12.04
C PRO A 241 7.32 -1.73 -13.08
N LYS A 242 7.31 -0.95 -14.17
CA LYS A 242 6.34 -1.10 -15.26
C LYS A 242 6.46 -2.44 -15.97
N THR A 243 7.68 -2.93 -16.18
CA THR A 243 7.92 -4.23 -16.81
C THR A 243 7.40 -5.35 -15.90
N VAL A 244 7.67 -5.30 -14.59
CA VAL A 244 7.17 -6.31 -13.64
C VAL A 244 5.63 -6.28 -13.57
N GLN A 245 5.02 -5.11 -13.53
CA GLN A 245 3.57 -4.97 -13.59
C GLN A 245 2.97 -5.56 -14.86
N TYR A 246 3.63 -5.35 -16.01
CA TYR A 246 3.24 -5.95 -17.28
C TYR A 246 3.35 -7.49 -17.24
N VAL A 247 4.45 -8.04 -16.73
CA VAL A 247 4.64 -9.50 -16.57
C VAL A 247 3.49 -10.07 -15.73
N VAL A 248 3.23 -9.52 -14.55
CA VAL A 248 2.15 -10.00 -13.68
C VAL A 248 0.80 -9.90 -14.36
N LYS A 249 0.50 -8.76 -15.02
CA LYS A 249 -0.77 -8.58 -15.74
C LYS A 249 -0.94 -9.61 -16.86
N SER A 250 0.07 -9.76 -17.72
CA SER A 250 0.03 -10.69 -18.84
C SER A 250 -0.12 -12.16 -18.39
N THR A 251 0.55 -12.54 -17.29
CA THR A 251 0.41 -13.91 -16.75
C THR A 251 -0.97 -14.12 -16.12
N LEU A 252 -1.54 -13.12 -15.44
CA LEU A 252 -2.92 -13.20 -14.95
C LEU A 252 -3.94 -13.33 -16.08
N GLU A 253 -3.72 -12.64 -17.20
CA GLU A 253 -4.55 -12.78 -18.42
C GLU A 253 -4.50 -14.19 -18.96
N LYS A 254 -3.30 -14.79 -19.07
CA LYS A 254 -3.11 -16.19 -19.53
C LYS A 254 -3.73 -17.21 -18.59
N ALA A 255 -3.71 -16.93 -17.28
CA ALA A 255 -4.34 -17.77 -16.27
C ALA A 255 -5.88 -17.63 -16.22
N GLY A 256 -6.49 -16.75 -17.02
CA GLY A 256 -7.94 -16.49 -16.99
C GLY A 256 -8.41 -15.71 -15.77
N LEU A 257 -7.52 -14.94 -15.11
CA LEU A 257 -7.77 -14.25 -13.85
C LEU A 257 -7.94 -12.72 -14.01
N THR A 258 -8.35 -12.25 -15.17
CA THR A 258 -8.44 -10.82 -15.55
C THR A 258 -9.49 -10.03 -14.76
N ASP A 259 -10.63 -10.64 -14.46
CA ASP A 259 -11.82 -9.96 -13.90
C ASP A 259 -11.63 -9.50 -12.44
N ARG A 260 -10.57 -9.91 -11.77
CA ARG A 260 -10.36 -9.67 -10.33
C ARG A 260 -9.58 -8.41 -10.02
N ALA A 261 -9.15 -7.63 -11.03
CA ALA A 261 -8.33 -6.41 -10.86
C ALA A 261 -7.10 -6.66 -9.94
N LEU A 262 -6.41 -7.78 -10.17
CA LEU A 262 -5.23 -8.20 -9.44
C LEU A 262 -4.01 -7.39 -9.88
N SER A 263 -3.05 -7.24 -8.97
CA SER A 263 -1.81 -6.47 -9.20
C SER A 263 -0.68 -7.04 -8.35
N THR A 264 0.55 -6.60 -8.57
CA THR A 264 1.71 -6.98 -7.74
C THR A 264 1.45 -6.83 -6.24
N HIS A 265 0.72 -5.77 -5.83
CA HIS A 265 0.34 -5.59 -4.43
C HIS A 265 -0.67 -6.65 -3.95
N LYS A 266 -1.55 -7.13 -4.85
CA LYS A 266 -2.49 -8.20 -4.52
C LYS A 266 -1.81 -9.55 -4.41
N LEU A 267 -0.74 -9.82 -5.18
CA LEU A 267 0.08 -11.04 -5.01
C LEU A 267 0.75 -11.06 -3.63
N ARG A 268 1.23 -9.91 -3.14
CA ARG A 268 1.72 -9.80 -1.76
C ARG A 268 0.63 -10.06 -0.72
N HIS A 269 -0.61 -9.60 -0.95
CA HIS A 269 -1.74 -9.95 -0.10
C HIS A 269 -2.05 -11.44 -0.16
N THR A 270 -1.96 -12.05 -1.33
CA THR A 270 -2.10 -13.49 -1.52
C THR A 270 -1.08 -14.25 -0.69
N ALA A 271 0.21 -13.89 -0.76
CA ALA A 271 1.26 -14.51 0.05
C ALA A 271 0.90 -14.50 1.55
N ALA A 272 0.54 -13.35 2.08
CA ALA A 272 0.15 -13.21 3.48
C ALA A 272 -1.08 -14.05 3.85
N THR A 273 -2.09 -14.05 2.97
CA THR A 273 -3.33 -14.82 3.21
C THR A 273 -3.07 -16.31 3.18
N LEU A 274 -2.28 -16.81 2.22
CA LEU A 274 -1.93 -18.23 2.13
C LEU A 274 -1.07 -18.69 3.31
N MET A 275 -0.10 -17.89 3.76
CA MET A 275 0.68 -18.17 4.98
C MET A 275 -0.23 -18.27 6.21
N TYR A 276 -1.22 -17.38 6.31
CA TYR A 276 -2.15 -17.38 7.43
C TYR A 276 -3.12 -18.56 7.41
N GLN A 277 -3.73 -18.83 6.24
CA GLN A 277 -4.76 -19.86 6.09
C GLN A 277 -4.23 -21.30 6.08
N HIS A 278 -3.07 -21.50 5.45
CA HIS A 278 -2.53 -22.84 5.19
C HIS A 278 -1.21 -23.11 5.92
N GLY A 279 -0.50 -22.06 6.35
CA GLY A 279 0.80 -22.20 7.00
C GLY A 279 0.78 -22.16 8.52
N ASN A 280 -0.38 -21.97 9.15
CA ASN A 280 -0.51 -21.76 10.61
C ASN A 280 0.41 -20.65 11.15
N VAL A 281 0.79 -19.68 10.31
CA VAL A 281 1.68 -18.58 10.68
C VAL A 281 0.88 -17.50 11.39
N ASP A 282 1.30 -17.11 12.58
CA ASP A 282 0.64 -16.05 13.33
C ASP A 282 0.77 -14.66 12.68
N VAL A 283 -0.13 -13.75 13.03
CA VAL A 283 -0.23 -12.41 12.42
C VAL A 283 1.03 -11.56 12.67
N LEU A 284 1.72 -11.75 13.82
CA LEU A 284 2.94 -11.00 14.14
C LEU A 284 4.09 -11.46 13.25
N SER A 285 4.26 -12.76 13.09
CA SER A 285 5.24 -13.33 12.15
C SER A 285 5.00 -12.89 10.72
N ILE A 286 3.74 -12.88 10.25
CA ILE A 286 3.39 -12.34 8.92
C ILE A 286 3.75 -10.85 8.81
N LYS A 287 3.49 -10.06 9.86
CA LYS A 287 3.87 -8.64 9.89
C LYS A 287 5.39 -8.46 9.71
N GLU A 288 6.18 -9.27 10.38
CA GLU A 288 7.66 -9.23 10.29
C GLU A 288 8.14 -9.63 8.90
N ILE A 289 7.67 -10.78 8.38
CA ILE A 289 8.00 -11.26 7.01
C ILE A 289 7.69 -10.17 5.97
N LEU A 290 6.52 -9.56 6.08
CA LEU A 290 6.11 -8.51 5.15
C LEU A 290 6.79 -7.15 5.43
N GLY A 291 7.31 -6.89 6.62
CA GLY A 291 7.85 -5.59 7.02
C GLY A 291 6.75 -4.51 7.05
N HIS A 292 5.63 -4.80 7.74
CA HIS A 292 4.58 -3.82 7.98
C HIS A 292 4.90 -2.99 9.24
N GLU A 293 5.03 -1.68 9.10
CA GLU A 293 5.23 -0.77 10.24
C GLU A 293 4.00 -0.70 11.14
N ASN A 294 2.79 -0.79 10.56
CA ASN A 294 1.51 -0.73 11.28
C ASN A 294 0.79 -2.07 11.32
N LEU A 295 0.34 -2.49 12.50
CA LEU A 295 -0.54 -3.65 12.71
C LEU A 295 -1.84 -3.56 11.92
N ASN A 296 -2.39 -2.35 11.72
CA ASN A 296 -3.62 -2.13 10.96
C ASN A 296 -3.54 -2.63 9.51
N THR A 297 -2.35 -2.72 8.92
CA THR A 297 -2.15 -3.29 7.58
C THR A 297 -2.16 -4.81 7.58
N THR A 298 -1.93 -5.44 8.74
CA THR A 298 -1.95 -6.90 8.91
C THR A 298 -3.30 -7.37 9.45
N GLN A 299 -4.05 -6.53 10.16
CA GLN A 299 -5.42 -6.82 10.62
C GLN A 299 -6.42 -7.12 9.49
N ILE A 300 -6.08 -6.81 8.25
CA ILE A 300 -6.90 -7.15 7.08
C ILE A 300 -7.03 -8.69 6.94
N TYR A 301 -6.09 -9.45 7.48
CA TYR A 301 -6.08 -10.92 7.41
C TYR A 301 -6.89 -11.56 8.54
N THR A 302 -7.20 -10.82 9.61
CA THR A 302 -7.96 -11.34 10.75
C THR A 302 -9.46 -11.50 10.48
N HIS A 303 -10.00 -10.95 9.37
CA HIS A 303 -11.39 -11.16 8.95
C HIS A 303 -11.67 -12.56 8.36
N ILE A 304 -10.66 -13.43 8.29
CA ILE A 304 -10.74 -14.80 7.76
C ILE A 304 -10.93 -15.83 8.92
N VAL A 305 -11.29 -15.35 10.09
CA VAL A 305 -10.95 -15.88 11.43
C VAL A 305 -12.00 -16.83 12.06
N ASP A 306 -13.15 -17.10 11.47
CA ASP A 306 -14.17 -17.91 12.18
C ASP A 306 -13.65 -19.33 12.51
N GLU A 307 -12.90 -19.94 11.61
CA GLU A 307 -12.35 -21.29 11.82
C GLU A 307 -11.18 -21.31 12.81
N GLN A 308 -10.31 -20.30 12.77
CA GLN A 308 -9.19 -20.21 13.73
C GLN A 308 -9.65 -19.78 15.12
N LEU A 309 -10.67 -18.94 15.25
CA LEU A 309 -11.28 -18.64 16.55
C LEU A 309 -11.91 -19.88 17.17
N LYS A 310 -12.55 -20.71 16.36
CA LYS A 310 -13.09 -22.00 16.79
C LYS A 310 -11.97 -22.93 17.25
N ASN A 311 -10.93 -23.10 16.44
CA ASN A 311 -9.76 -23.91 16.77
C ASN A 311 -9.02 -23.40 18.02
N ALA A 312 -8.89 -22.07 18.19
CA ALA A 312 -8.31 -21.49 19.39
C ALA A 312 -9.17 -21.72 20.65
N ALA A 313 -10.49 -21.66 20.51
CA ALA A 313 -11.40 -21.99 21.61
C ALA A 313 -11.34 -23.47 21.97
N GLU A 314 -11.25 -24.37 20.99
CA GLU A 314 -11.08 -25.80 21.17
C GLU A 314 -9.69 -26.19 21.73
N ALA A 315 -8.65 -25.44 21.38
CA ALA A 315 -7.28 -25.60 21.87
C ALA A 315 -7.09 -25.12 23.33
N ASN A 316 -8.09 -24.44 23.92
CA ASN A 316 -8.01 -24.05 25.33
C ASN A 316 -7.91 -25.30 26.21
N PRO A 317 -6.86 -25.45 27.08
CA PRO A 317 -6.71 -26.60 27.95
C PRO A 317 -7.94 -26.90 28.85
N LEU A 318 -8.79 -25.89 29.06
CA LEU A 318 -10.01 -25.97 29.83
C LEU A 318 -11.27 -26.30 28.99
N SER A 319 -11.16 -26.45 27.69
CA SER A 319 -12.30 -26.70 26.78
C SER A 319 -13.06 -27.99 27.11
N ASN A 320 -12.34 -28.97 27.72
CA ASN A 320 -12.88 -30.27 28.08
C ASN A 320 -13.29 -30.40 29.55
N VAL A 321 -13.25 -29.34 30.35
CA VAL A 321 -13.68 -29.36 31.75
C VAL A 321 -15.20 -29.44 31.80
N LYS A 322 -15.72 -30.55 32.34
CA LYS A 322 -17.16 -30.76 32.53
C LYS A 322 -17.64 -29.99 33.77
N ALA A 323 -18.73 -29.28 33.62
CA ALA A 323 -19.39 -28.64 34.76
C ALA A 323 -19.75 -29.68 35.82
N PRO A 324 -19.58 -29.39 37.14
CA PRO A 324 -20.01 -30.28 38.20
C PRO A 324 -21.52 -30.57 38.04
N ARG A 325 -21.89 -31.87 38.05
CA ARG A 325 -23.30 -32.25 37.98
C ARG A 325 -23.97 -31.71 39.25
N GLN A 326 -25.04 -30.95 39.08
CA GLN A 326 -25.93 -30.61 40.21
C GLN A 326 -26.50 -31.89 40.78
N THR A 327 -26.10 -32.23 42.02
CA THR A 327 -26.76 -33.25 42.82
C THR A 327 -28.19 -32.75 43.07
N LYS A 328 -29.19 -33.50 42.59
CA LYS A 328 -30.60 -33.27 42.97
C LYS A 328 -30.70 -33.32 44.48
N ILE A 329 -31.03 -32.20 45.10
CA ILE A 329 -31.45 -32.19 46.51
C ILE A 329 -32.78 -32.92 46.54
N GLU A 330 -32.79 -34.14 47.08
CA GLU A 330 -34.03 -34.86 47.43
C GLU A 330 -34.75 -34.02 48.47
N SER A 331 -35.96 -33.60 48.14
CA SER A 331 -36.88 -32.92 49.03
C SER A 331 -37.24 -33.87 50.20
N ILE A 332 -36.77 -33.53 51.38
CA ILE A 332 -37.20 -34.13 52.62
C ILE A 332 -38.69 -33.80 52.79
N LYS A 333 -39.54 -34.81 52.63
CA LYS A 333 -40.96 -34.72 53.03
C LYS A 333 -40.98 -34.70 54.57
N THR A 334 -41.33 -33.54 55.09
CA THR A 334 -41.81 -33.45 56.48
C THR A 334 -43.21 -34.08 56.55
N GLU A 335 -43.34 -35.25 57.22
CA GLU A 335 -44.62 -35.72 57.66
C GLU A 335 -45.05 -34.84 58.83
N GLU A 336 -46.11 -34.11 58.64
CA GLU A 336 -46.92 -33.59 59.73
C GLU A 336 -47.79 -34.73 60.25
N SER A 337 -47.50 -35.16 61.48
CA SER A 337 -48.42 -35.99 62.26
C SER A 337 -49.39 -35.09 63.00
N ASP A 338 -50.68 -35.28 62.71
CA ASP A 338 -51.76 -34.80 63.52
C ASP A 338 -51.68 -35.38 64.97
N GLU A 339 -51.81 -34.48 65.97
CA GLU A 339 -52.67 -34.63 67.18
C GLU A 339 -52.91 -33.23 67.81
#